data_c0914563c50dd2dbbdc16ff45a0aa021
#
_entry.id   c0914563c50dd2dbbdc16ff45a0aa021
#
_cell.length_a   1.000
_cell.length_b   1.000
_cell.length_c   1.000
_cell.angle_alpha   90.00
_cell.angle_beta   90.00
_cell.angle_gamma   90.00
#
_symmetry.space_group_name_H-M   'P 1'
#
loop_
_entity.id
_entity.type
_entity.pdbx_description
1 polymer ?
#
loop_
_entity_poly.entity_id
_entity_poly.type
_entity_poly.pdbx_seq_one_letter_code
_entity_poly.pdbx_strand_id
1 'polypeptide(L)'
;ILPPNINHSFSDFIIVEDKNSKFNEAIRFGIYTIKNLGKNIAEVIIKEREEFGEYKDLENFINRINHKDLNKKSLEALIMSGAMDDFGERAEMLFNLEDILEFNKKQSKENTVQNNIFNLFEDENKLKFKLKKCPPAKKEEKLLWEKTLLGCYVSGSPLDKWKDKLLNRHIN
;
A
#
# COMPACT_ATOMS: atom_id res chain seq x y z
N ILE A 1 -5.32 -2.73 -16.38
CA ILE A 1 -5.38 -3.30 -15.03
C ILE A 1 -4.64 -2.34 -14.09
N LEU A 2 -5.24 -2.05 -12.95
CA LEU A 2 -4.66 -1.18 -11.91
C LEU A 2 -4.23 -1.99 -10.68
N PRO A 3 -3.12 -1.61 -10.03
CA PRO A 3 -2.68 -2.25 -8.80
C PRO A 3 -3.72 -2.11 -7.68
N PRO A 4 -3.62 -2.92 -6.62
CA PRO A 4 -4.38 -2.67 -5.41
C PRO A 4 -4.00 -1.32 -4.82
N ASN A 5 -4.95 -0.70 -4.14
CA ASN A 5 -4.74 0.60 -3.48
C ASN A 5 -5.60 0.65 -2.21
N ILE A 6 -5.02 1.00 -1.08
CA ILE A 6 -5.73 0.99 0.20
C ILE A 6 -6.87 2.01 0.26
N ASN A 7 -6.79 3.09 -0.54
CA ASN A 7 -7.83 4.11 -0.60
C ASN A 7 -8.94 3.80 -1.62
N HIS A 8 -8.67 2.95 -2.62
CA HIS A 8 -9.60 2.77 -3.74
C HIS A 8 -10.02 1.32 -3.98
N SER A 9 -9.27 0.32 -3.46
CA SER A 9 -9.64 -1.09 -3.65
C SER A 9 -10.67 -1.54 -2.63
N PHE A 10 -11.58 -2.40 -3.06
CA PHE A 10 -12.48 -3.17 -2.22
C PHE A 10 -11.93 -4.58 -1.96
N SER A 11 -12.76 -5.48 -1.44
CA SER A 11 -12.38 -6.87 -1.17
C SER A 11 -11.87 -7.59 -2.42
N ASP A 12 -12.66 -7.55 -3.50
CA ASP A 12 -12.42 -8.25 -4.74
C ASP A 12 -12.08 -7.30 -5.89
N PHE A 13 -11.87 -7.85 -7.09
CA PHE A 13 -11.69 -7.05 -8.29
C PHE A 13 -12.91 -6.21 -8.59
N ILE A 14 -12.69 -4.95 -8.97
CA ILE A 14 -13.74 -4.03 -9.37
C ILE A 14 -13.40 -3.37 -10.70
N ILE A 15 -14.43 -3.01 -11.44
CA ILE A 15 -14.30 -2.14 -12.63
C ILE A 15 -14.35 -0.69 -12.14
N VAL A 16 -13.41 0.12 -12.56
CA VAL A 16 -13.32 1.55 -12.24
C VAL A 16 -13.16 2.37 -13.52
N GLU A 17 -13.62 3.61 -13.49
CA GLU A 17 -13.34 4.54 -14.59
C GLU A 17 -11.85 4.84 -14.68
N ASP A 18 -11.30 4.77 -15.89
CA ASP A 18 -9.91 5.11 -16.18
C ASP A 18 -9.81 5.79 -17.55
N LYS A 19 -9.70 7.10 -17.53
CA LYS A 19 -9.59 7.93 -18.74
C LYS A 19 -8.35 7.65 -19.59
N ASN A 20 -7.34 7.00 -19.01
CA ASN A 20 -6.13 6.59 -19.73
C ASN A 20 -6.28 5.22 -20.40
N SER A 21 -7.35 4.50 -20.09
CA SER A 21 -7.65 3.21 -20.70
C SER A 21 -8.34 3.40 -22.07
N LYS A 22 -8.05 2.53 -23.03
CA LYS A 22 -8.71 2.48 -24.34
C LYS A 22 -10.23 2.36 -24.25
N PHE A 23 -10.75 1.81 -23.16
CA PHE A 23 -12.17 1.56 -22.95
C PHE A 23 -12.80 2.51 -21.91
N ASN A 24 -12.06 3.53 -21.43
CA ASN A 24 -12.43 4.38 -20.31
C ASN A 24 -12.71 3.61 -18.99
N GLU A 25 -12.33 2.35 -18.93
CA GLU A 25 -12.50 1.46 -17.80
C GLU A 25 -11.23 0.68 -17.53
N ALA A 26 -11.00 0.33 -16.28
CA ALA A 26 -9.92 -0.55 -15.85
C ALA A 26 -10.40 -1.50 -14.75
N ILE A 27 -9.77 -2.65 -14.65
CA ILE A 27 -9.97 -3.58 -13.54
C ILE A 27 -8.94 -3.25 -12.46
N ARG A 28 -9.40 -2.91 -11.26
CA ARG A 28 -8.55 -2.70 -10.09
C ARG A 28 -8.49 -3.98 -9.25
N PHE A 29 -7.28 -4.33 -8.81
CA PHE A 29 -7.08 -5.43 -7.87
C PHE A 29 -7.77 -5.16 -6.52
N GLY A 30 -8.44 -6.17 -6.00
CA GLY A 30 -9.01 -6.14 -4.66
C GLY A 30 -7.95 -6.41 -3.59
N ILE A 31 -8.16 -5.90 -2.37
CA ILE A 31 -7.22 -6.07 -1.26
C ILE A 31 -7.11 -7.54 -0.83
N TYR A 32 -8.18 -8.34 -0.92
CA TYR A 32 -8.18 -9.77 -0.56
C TYR A 32 -7.32 -10.63 -1.49
N THR A 33 -7.01 -10.14 -2.69
CA THR A 33 -6.20 -10.86 -3.66
C THR A 33 -4.70 -10.81 -3.36
N ILE A 34 -4.29 -9.93 -2.44
CA ILE A 34 -2.88 -9.77 -2.05
C ILE A 34 -2.48 -10.98 -1.20
N LYS A 35 -1.55 -11.79 -1.70
CA LYS A 35 -0.99 -12.92 -0.93
C LYS A 35 -0.31 -12.41 0.35
N ASN A 36 -0.37 -13.19 1.40
CA ASN A 36 0.18 -12.88 2.73
C ASN A 36 -0.55 -11.75 3.49
N LEU A 37 -1.57 -11.16 2.92
CA LEU A 37 -2.46 -10.25 3.62
C LEU A 37 -3.67 -11.04 4.15
N GLY A 38 -3.87 -11.06 5.46
CA GLY A 38 -5.01 -11.74 6.08
C GLY A 38 -6.33 -11.00 5.79
N LYS A 39 -7.43 -11.75 5.62
CA LYS A 39 -8.74 -11.14 5.37
C LYS A 39 -9.16 -10.18 6.49
N ASN A 40 -8.91 -10.54 7.75
CA ASN A 40 -9.29 -9.69 8.89
C ASN A 40 -8.69 -8.29 8.81
N ILE A 41 -7.38 -8.18 8.55
CA ILE A 41 -6.74 -6.86 8.45
C ILE A 41 -7.21 -6.11 7.21
N ALA A 42 -7.45 -6.80 6.09
CA ALA A 42 -7.99 -6.21 4.89
C ALA A 42 -9.39 -5.62 5.12
N GLU A 43 -10.27 -6.34 5.85
CA GLU A 43 -11.59 -5.84 6.25
C GLU A 43 -11.51 -4.60 7.15
N VAL A 44 -10.59 -4.62 8.12
CA VAL A 44 -10.36 -3.47 9.01
C VAL A 44 -9.94 -2.24 8.20
N ILE A 45 -9.01 -2.39 7.25
CA ILE A 45 -8.57 -1.30 6.39
C ILE A 45 -9.73 -0.73 5.57
N ILE A 46 -10.57 -1.60 4.97
CA ILE A 46 -11.71 -1.16 4.15
C ILE A 46 -12.74 -0.43 5.02
N LYS A 47 -13.17 -1.03 6.13
CA LYS A 47 -14.18 -0.46 7.03
C LYS A 47 -13.76 0.88 7.61
N GLU A 48 -12.51 0.97 8.09
CA GLU A 48 -11.95 2.20 8.66
C GLU A 48 -11.95 3.35 7.64
N ARG A 49 -11.60 3.04 6.40
CA ARG A 49 -11.67 4.00 5.29
C ARG A 49 -13.12 4.40 4.96
N GLU A 50 -14.06 3.46 4.94
CA GLU A 50 -15.47 3.74 4.65
C GLU A 50 -16.11 4.62 5.73
N GLU A 51 -15.70 4.45 6.99
CA GLU A 51 -16.25 5.19 8.13
C GLU A 51 -15.62 6.58 8.28
N PHE A 52 -14.30 6.70 8.12
CA PHE A 52 -13.53 7.93 8.43
C PHE A 52 -12.87 8.58 7.20
N GLY A 53 -13.17 8.10 5.99
CA GLY A 53 -12.60 8.63 4.74
C GLY A 53 -11.21 8.10 4.43
N GLU A 54 -10.65 8.54 3.30
CA GLU A 54 -9.36 8.11 2.78
C GLU A 54 -8.20 8.36 3.75
N TYR A 55 -7.19 7.50 3.69
CA TYR A 55 -5.93 7.70 4.39
C TYR A 55 -5.11 8.76 3.67
N LYS A 56 -4.74 9.82 4.37
CA LYS A 56 -4.02 10.98 3.82
C LYS A 56 -2.56 10.69 3.51
N ASP A 57 -1.92 9.92 4.38
CA ASP A 57 -0.50 9.56 4.33
C ASP A 57 -0.23 8.31 5.17
N LEU A 58 1.02 7.86 5.18
CA LEU A 58 1.47 6.70 5.93
C LEU A 58 1.23 6.86 7.45
N GLU A 59 1.50 8.03 8.01
CA GLU A 59 1.31 8.29 9.43
C GLU A 59 -0.17 8.21 9.82
N ASN A 60 -1.05 8.81 9.01
CA ASN A 60 -2.49 8.73 9.20
C ASN A 60 -3.00 7.29 9.13
N PHE A 61 -2.51 6.50 8.16
CA PHE A 61 -2.83 5.07 8.06
C PHE A 61 -2.40 4.30 9.31
N ILE A 62 -1.15 4.47 9.75
CA ILE A 62 -0.58 3.77 10.90
C ILE A 62 -1.31 4.13 12.20
N ASN A 63 -1.70 5.39 12.38
CA ASN A 63 -2.42 5.86 13.56
C ASN A 63 -3.86 5.34 13.63
N ARG A 64 -4.51 5.15 12.47
CA ARG A 64 -5.89 4.67 12.37
C ARG A 64 -6.00 3.15 12.43
N ILE A 65 -5.04 2.42 11.86
CA ILE A 65 -5.06 0.96 11.83
C ILE A 65 -4.33 0.39 13.05
N ASN A 66 -5.09 0.25 14.14
CA ASN A 66 -4.62 -0.41 15.35
C ASN A 66 -5.19 -1.83 15.44
N HIS A 67 -4.59 -2.79 14.75
CA HIS A 67 -5.03 -4.17 14.74
C HIS A 67 -3.86 -5.15 14.83
N LYS A 68 -4.02 -6.23 15.61
CA LYS A 68 -2.97 -7.25 15.84
C LYS A 68 -2.46 -7.90 14.56
N ASP A 69 -3.30 -7.97 13.54
CA ASP A 69 -2.96 -8.57 12.24
C ASP A 69 -2.24 -7.59 11.31
N LEU A 70 -2.09 -6.30 11.69
CA LEU A 70 -1.13 -5.38 11.09
C LEU A 70 0.27 -5.71 11.62
N ASN A 71 0.85 -6.77 11.10
CA ASN A 71 2.17 -7.28 11.46
C ASN A 71 3.16 -7.09 10.32
N LYS A 72 4.42 -7.50 10.54
CA LYS A 72 5.49 -7.37 9.54
C LYS A 72 5.08 -7.93 8.18
N LYS A 73 4.53 -9.15 8.15
CA LYS A 73 4.17 -9.86 6.92
C LYS A 73 3.03 -9.16 6.16
N SER A 74 2.00 -8.69 6.87
CA SER A 74 0.87 -7.98 6.25
C SER A 74 1.28 -6.60 5.74
N LEU A 75 2.10 -5.86 6.47
CA LEU A 75 2.58 -4.55 6.04
C LEU A 75 3.55 -4.66 4.85
N GLU A 76 4.47 -5.64 4.86
CA GLU A 76 5.31 -5.97 3.69
C GLU A 76 4.44 -6.27 2.45
N ALA A 77 3.39 -7.07 2.61
CA ALA A 77 2.51 -7.43 1.51
C ALA A 77 1.78 -6.21 0.94
N LEU A 78 1.30 -5.29 1.77
CA LEU A 78 0.68 -4.04 1.33
C LEU A 78 1.67 -3.15 0.57
N ILE A 79 2.87 -2.98 1.09
CA ILE A 79 3.91 -2.13 0.47
C ILE A 79 4.37 -2.74 -0.86
N MET A 80 4.79 -4.01 -0.85
CA MET A 80 5.36 -4.67 -2.03
C MET A 80 4.34 -4.85 -3.17
N SER A 81 3.05 -5.04 -2.84
CA SER A 81 1.99 -5.13 -3.86
C SER A 81 1.69 -3.80 -4.55
N GLY A 82 2.18 -2.68 -4.01
CA GLY A 82 1.87 -1.33 -4.49
C GLY A 82 0.59 -0.75 -3.91
N ALA A 83 -0.05 -1.41 -2.96
CA ALA A 83 -1.27 -0.92 -2.35
C ALA A 83 -1.10 0.41 -1.58
N MET A 84 0.13 0.77 -1.24
CA MET A 84 0.50 1.97 -0.50
C MET A 84 1.35 2.96 -1.32
N ASP A 85 1.39 2.84 -2.64
CA ASP A 85 2.25 3.68 -3.51
C ASP A 85 1.93 5.19 -3.41
N ASP A 86 0.70 5.56 -3.03
CA ASP A 86 0.31 6.95 -2.79
C ASP A 86 1.05 7.58 -1.60
N PHE A 87 1.60 6.78 -0.68
CA PHE A 87 2.30 7.26 0.51
C PHE A 87 3.81 7.41 0.33
N GLY A 88 4.36 6.90 -0.75
CA GLY A 88 5.77 7.06 -1.05
C GLY A 88 6.43 5.84 -1.69
N GLU A 89 7.75 5.86 -1.67
CA GLU A 89 8.56 4.82 -2.33
C GLU A 89 8.55 3.51 -1.52
N ARG A 90 8.26 2.41 -2.21
CA ARG A 90 8.18 1.06 -1.60
C ARG A 90 9.45 0.69 -0.84
N ALA A 91 10.63 0.96 -1.41
CA ALA A 91 11.91 0.66 -0.76
C ALA A 91 12.10 1.45 0.53
N GLU A 92 11.72 2.74 0.57
CA GLU A 92 11.79 3.55 1.79
C GLU A 92 10.88 2.99 2.89
N MET A 93 9.63 2.63 2.55
CA MET A 93 8.70 2.04 3.51
C MET A 93 9.22 0.69 4.03
N LEU A 94 9.75 -0.17 3.16
CA LEU A 94 10.34 -1.45 3.55
C LEU A 94 11.59 -1.29 4.42
N PHE A 95 12.45 -0.31 4.11
CA PHE A 95 13.64 -0.02 4.90
C PHE A 95 13.30 0.42 6.33
N ASN A 96 12.19 1.10 6.50
CA ASN A 96 11.71 1.59 7.80
C ASN A 96 10.62 0.71 8.44
N LEU A 97 10.40 -0.49 7.94
CA LEU A 97 9.28 -1.35 8.31
C LEU A 97 9.19 -1.62 9.83
N GLU A 98 10.32 -1.85 10.47
CA GLU A 98 10.38 -2.11 11.91
C GLU A 98 10.07 -0.85 12.72
N ASP A 99 10.60 0.30 12.30
CA ASP A 99 10.31 1.60 12.91
C ASP A 99 8.81 1.94 12.79
N ILE A 100 8.19 1.66 11.63
CA ILE A 100 6.75 1.83 11.39
C ILE A 100 5.92 0.97 12.35
N LEU A 101 6.25 -0.30 12.48
CA LEU A 101 5.53 -1.22 13.38
C LEU A 101 5.72 -0.87 14.85
N GLU A 102 6.91 -0.40 15.22
CA GLU A 102 7.17 0.05 16.59
C GLU A 102 6.38 1.32 16.92
N PHE A 103 6.30 2.26 15.98
CA PHE A 103 5.48 3.46 16.09
C PHE A 103 3.98 3.10 16.27
N ASN A 104 3.44 2.22 15.45
CA ASN A 104 2.06 1.72 15.56
C ASN A 104 1.79 1.12 16.95
N LYS A 105 2.71 0.29 17.47
CA LYS A 105 2.57 -0.31 18.82
C LYS A 105 2.61 0.71 19.95
N LYS A 106 3.40 1.78 19.82
CA LYS A 106 3.46 2.86 20.82
C LYS A 106 2.14 3.63 20.85
N GLN A 107 1.63 4.03 19.69
CA GLN A 107 0.35 4.71 19.56
C GLN A 107 -0.81 3.86 20.13
N SER A 108 -0.81 2.57 19.88
CA SER A 108 -1.81 1.65 20.43
C SER A 108 -1.85 1.62 21.95
N LYS A 109 -0.69 1.70 22.60
CA LYS A 109 -0.59 1.72 24.07
C LYS A 109 -1.03 3.06 24.65
N GLU A 110 -0.66 4.17 24.02
CA GLU A 110 -1.05 5.52 24.44
C GLU A 110 -2.56 5.72 24.35
N ASN A 111 -3.19 5.27 23.26
CA ASN A 111 -4.64 5.34 23.11
C ASN A 111 -5.40 4.48 24.14
N THR A 112 -4.80 3.42 24.67
CA THR A 112 -5.42 2.58 25.71
C THR A 112 -5.34 3.21 27.10
N VAL A 113 -4.34 4.03 27.36
CA VAL A 113 -4.10 4.69 28.66
C VAL A 113 -4.77 6.08 28.73
N GLN A 114 -4.95 6.76 27.59
CA GLN A 114 -5.42 8.15 27.53
C GLN A 114 -6.88 8.34 27.15
N ASN A 115 -7.73 7.31 27.20
CA ASN A 115 -9.17 7.47 26.97
C ASN A 115 -9.89 8.37 28.03
N ASN A 116 -9.16 9.11 28.84
CA ASN A 116 -9.70 10.11 29.75
C ASN A 116 -8.93 11.42 29.66
N ILE A 117 -9.60 12.45 29.12
CA ILE A 117 -9.40 13.90 29.43
C ILE A 117 -8.50 14.74 28.49
N PHE A 118 -7.52 14.21 27.71
CA PHE A 118 -6.56 15.07 27.00
C PHE A 118 -6.76 15.28 25.49
N ASN A 119 -7.81 14.76 24.88
CA ASN A 119 -8.09 14.96 23.44
C ASN A 119 -8.66 16.36 23.09
N LEU A 120 -8.63 17.33 24.01
CA LEU A 120 -9.13 18.69 23.79
C LEU A 120 -8.06 19.71 23.40
N PHE A 121 -6.81 19.34 23.41
CA PHE A 121 -5.72 20.20 22.94
C PHE A 121 -5.05 19.53 21.74
N GLU A 122 -5.26 20.09 20.55
CA GLU A 122 -4.48 19.78 19.36
C GLU A 122 -3.02 20.14 19.65
N ASP A 123 -2.22 19.17 20.10
CA ASP A 123 -0.79 19.34 20.28
C ASP A 123 -0.10 19.35 18.92
N GLU A 124 0.34 20.54 18.50
CA GLU A 124 1.25 20.75 17.37
C GLU A 124 2.61 20.02 17.53
N ASN A 125 2.82 19.33 18.64
CA ASN A 125 4.04 18.61 19.01
C ASN A 125 3.97 17.07 18.80
N LYS A 126 3.02 16.56 18.00
CA LYS A 126 3.09 15.14 17.62
C LYS A 126 4.38 14.91 16.85
N LEU A 127 5.24 14.05 17.38
CA LEU A 127 6.47 13.59 16.74
C LEU A 127 6.12 13.05 15.35
N LYS A 128 6.38 13.86 14.31
CA LYS A 128 6.15 13.45 12.93
C LYS A 128 7.03 12.25 12.62
N PHE A 129 6.43 11.16 12.21
CA PHE A 129 7.14 9.97 11.75
C PHE A 129 7.90 10.31 10.45
N LYS A 130 9.24 10.23 10.49
CA LYS A 130 10.09 10.49 9.31
C LYS A 130 10.74 9.20 8.85
N LEU A 131 10.47 8.84 7.59
CA LEU A 131 11.18 7.74 6.94
C LEU A 131 12.65 8.10 6.70
N LYS A 132 13.54 7.18 7.06
CA LYS A 132 14.95 7.23 6.70
C LYS A 132 15.07 6.99 5.20
N LYS A 133 15.79 7.84 4.51
CA LYS A 133 15.98 7.74 3.06
C LYS A 133 16.83 6.52 2.69
N CYS A 134 16.44 5.85 1.59
CA CYS A 134 17.24 4.81 0.96
C CYS A 134 17.09 4.92 -0.58
N PRO A 135 17.95 4.26 -1.35
CA PRO A 135 17.78 4.21 -2.80
C PRO A 135 16.44 3.59 -3.19
N PRO A 136 15.75 4.12 -4.22
CA PRO A 136 14.49 3.57 -4.68
C PRO A 136 14.64 2.14 -5.21
N ALA A 137 13.60 1.34 -5.07
CA ALA A 137 13.58 -0.01 -5.63
C ALA A 137 13.67 0.03 -7.16
N LYS A 138 14.47 -0.88 -7.73
CA LYS A 138 14.56 -1.02 -9.18
C LYS A 138 13.23 -1.54 -9.76
N LYS A 139 12.97 -1.20 -11.02
CA LYS A 139 11.75 -1.64 -11.71
C LYS A 139 11.59 -3.16 -11.68
N GLU A 140 12.68 -3.89 -11.89
CA GLU A 140 12.68 -5.36 -11.85
C GLU A 140 12.30 -5.92 -10.49
N GLU A 141 12.73 -5.28 -9.39
CA GLU A 141 12.37 -5.68 -8.03
C GLU A 141 10.88 -5.47 -7.78
N LYS A 142 10.33 -4.30 -8.14
CA LYS A 142 8.89 -4.00 -8.02
C LYS A 142 8.04 -5.00 -8.80
N LEU A 143 8.44 -5.33 -10.03
CA LEU A 143 7.77 -6.33 -10.85
C LEU A 143 7.82 -7.74 -10.23
N LEU A 144 8.95 -8.11 -9.61
CA LEU A 144 9.09 -9.40 -8.93
C LEU A 144 8.15 -9.47 -7.71
N TRP A 145 8.05 -8.40 -6.93
CA TRP A 145 7.14 -8.29 -5.79
C TRP A 145 5.68 -8.43 -6.24
N GLU A 146 5.27 -7.70 -7.27
CA GLU A 146 3.93 -7.81 -7.86
C GLU A 146 3.63 -9.24 -8.31
N LYS A 147 4.54 -9.86 -9.08
CA LYS A 147 4.37 -11.25 -9.53
C LYS A 147 4.22 -12.22 -8.37
N THR A 148 4.97 -12.01 -7.29
CA THR A 148 4.94 -12.86 -6.10
C THR A 148 3.63 -12.71 -5.32
N LEU A 149 3.15 -11.48 -5.14
CA LEU A 149 2.02 -11.15 -4.27
C LEU A 149 0.67 -11.12 -5.01
N LEU A 150 0.65 -10.66 -6.26
CA LEU A 150 -0.56 -10.53 -7.06
C LEU A 150 -0.71 -11.66 -8.11
N GLY A 151 0.37 -12.40 -8.37
CA GLY A 151 0.38 -13.46 -9.38
C GLY A 151 0.64 -12.97 -10.81
N CYS A 152 0.69 -11.66 -11.04
CA CYS A 152 0.97 -11.06 -12.35
C CYS A 152 1.79 -9.77 -12.21
N TYR A 153 2.29 -9.26 -13.32
CA TYR A 153 2.94 -7.95 -13.42
C TYR A 153 1.87 -6.90 -13.69
N VAL A 154 1.83 -5.83 -12.92
CA VAL A 154 0.81 -4.78 -13.03
C VAL A 154 1.41 -3.46 -13.51
N SER A 155 2.53 -3.01 -12.91
CA SER A 155 3.16 -1.73 -13.23
C SER A 155 4.01 -1.74 -14.51
N GLY A 156 4.15 -2.89 -15.17
CA GLY A 156 4.93 -3.03 -16.40
C GLY A 156 5.19 -4.48 -16.77
N SER A 157 6.11 -4.70 -17.72
CA SER A 157 6.53 -6.04 -18.14
C SER A 157 8.04 -6.20 -18.05
N PRO A 158 8.56 -7.36 -17.64
CA PRO A 158 9.99 -7.66 -17.74
C PRO A 158 10.52 -7.58 -19.17
N LEU A 159 9.63 -7.68 -20.16
CA LEU A 159 9.96 -7.60 -21.59
C LEU A 159 10.01 -6.16 -22.12
N ASP A 160 9.59 -5.16 -21.34
CA ASP A 160 9.58 -3.76 -21.80
C ASP A 160 10.93 -3.31 -22.35
N LYS A 161 12.03 -3.73 -21.74
CA LYS A 161 13.41 -3.44 -22.21
C LYS A 161 13.77 -4.08 -23.55
N TRP A 162 13.00 -5.05 -24.00
CA TRP A 162 13.23 -5.75 -25.29
C TRP A 162 12.21 -5.36 -26.35
N LYS A 163 11.24 -4.51 -26.02
CA LYS A 163 10.09 -4.17 -26.87
C LYS A 163 10.53 -3.65 -28.24
N ASP A 164 11.50 -2.74 -28.27
CA ASP A 164 12.03 -2.16 -29.50
C ASP A 164 12.77 -3.20 -30.34
N LYS A 165 13.49 -4.13 -29.70
CA LYS A 165 14.19 -5.22 -30.40
C LYS A 165 13.23 -6.27 -30.97
N LEU A 166 12.09 -6.50 -30.31
CA LEU A 166 11.06 -7.43 -30.76
C LEU A 166 10.26 -6.85 -31.93
N LEU A 167 9.91 -5.56 -31.85
CA LEU A 167 9.20 -4.86 -32.94
C LEU A 167 10.03 -4.80 -34.22
N ASN A 168 11.34 -4.55 -34.11
CA ASN A 168 12.26 -4.49 -35.27
C ASN A 168 12.52 -5.85 -35.92
N ARG A 169 12.21 -6.98 -35.28
CA ARG A 169 12.33 -8.33 -35.87
C ARG A 169 11.12 -8.75 -36.71
N HIS A 170 9.99 -8.07 -36.59
CA HIS A 170 8.78 -8.36 -37.39
C HIS A 170 8.65 -7.52 -38.66
N ILE A 171 9.70 -6.75 -39.01
CA ILE A 171 9.72 -5.89 -40.22
C ILE A 171 10.60 -6.51 -41.33
N ASN A 172 10.91 -7.78 -41.26
CA ASN A 172 11.59 -8.51 -42.36
C ASN A 172 10.74 -9.69 -42.81
#